data_2e7744274afaedb95420a1b63d5ecc81
#
_entry.id   2e7744274afaedb95420a1b63d5ecc81
#
_cell.length_a   1.000
_cell.length_b   1.000
_cell.length_c   1.000
_cell.angle_alpha   90.00
_cell.angle_beta   90.00
_cell.angle_gamma   90.00
#
_symmetry.space_group_name_H-M   'P 1'
#
loop_
_entity.id
_entity.type
_entity.pdbx_description
1 polymer ?
#
loop_
_entity_poly.entity_id
_entity_poly.type
_entity_poly.pdbx_seq_one_letter_code
_entity_poly.pdbx_strand_id
1 'polypeptide(L)'
;ASIDGFSAIIMMTGEATVSIDMQNYNVKPNTIVFFNPDSIIRTVKCSSNAAAYFLAFSKSFVNEIQIDLSTSLPVYMRFGKAPVLEVTPQDVDQIRQLFQLIKTMLRSDKERYRHEIIRTLFTTAFYIITEINQREQPGEIKQGRCEVLFDEFMSLLQQYNKRERNVSFYAKQLNITPKYLSSVVKEVSGKTAARWIDESVILEAKALLKYSGMSIQEIAYHLNFSTQSFFGKYFKQHTGTSPSRYKRKG
;
A
#
# COMPACT_ATOMS: atom_id res chain seq x y z
N ALA A 1 15.78 13.69 -3.98
CA ALA A 1 14.82 13.28 -4.98
C ALA A 1 13.53 12.86 -4.27
N SER A 2 12.39 13.19 -4.79
CA SER A 2 11.10 12.60 -4.36
C SER A 2 10.65 11.63 -5.45
N ILE A 3 10.17 10.46 -5.03
CA ILE A 3 9.64 9.44 -5.94
C ILE A 3 8.14 9.41 -5.73
N ASP A 4 7.35 9.66 -6.79
CA ASP A 4 5.88 9.53 -6.74
C ASP A 4 5.46 8.06 -6.80
N GLY A 5 5.87 7.32 -5.80
CA GLY A 5 5.64 5.89 -5.71
C GLY A 5 6.29 5.29 -4.48
N PHE A 6 6.14 3.99 -4.33
CA PHE A 6 6.82 3.21 -3.30
C PHE A 6 8.19 2.77 -3.81
N SER A 7 9.18 2.74 -2.95
CA SER A 7 10.47 2.19 -3.31
C SER A 7 11.14 1.50 -2.13
N ALA A 8 12.07 0.61 -2.46
CA ALA A 8 12.88 -0.10 -1.48
C ALA A 8 14.32 -0.23 -1.98
N ILE A 9 15.27 -0.20 -1.04
CA ILE A 9 16.67 -0.51 -1.27
C ILE A 9 17.02 -1.74 -0.45
N ILE A 10 17.71 -2.69 -1.06
CA ILE A 10 18.31 -3.83 -0.37
C ILE A 10 19.82 -3.70 -0.47
N MET A 11 20.48 -3.48 0.65
CA MET A 11 21.94 -3.36 0.69
C MET A 11 22.59 -4.73 0.59
N MET A 12 23.43 -4.90 -0.42
CA MET A 12 24.14 -6.15 -0.68
C MET A 12 25.56 -6.13 -0.10
N THR A 13 26.28 -5.03 -0.33
CA THR A 13 27.66 -4.85 0.13
C THR A 13 27.89 -3.40 0.52
N GLY A 14 28.88 -3.16 1.37
CA GLY A 14 29.21 -1.81 1.84
C GLY A 14 28.19 -1.25 2.82
N GLU A 15 28.28 0.02 3.09
CA GLU A 15 27.42 0.75 4.02
C GLU A 15 27.00 2.10 3.43
N ALA A 16 25.83 2.58 3.81
CA ALA A 16 25.35 3.89 3.46
C ALA A 16 24.62 4.56 4.63
N THR A 17 24.67 5.89 4.71
CA THR A 17 23.77 6.67 5.55
C THR A 17 22.75 7.33 4.65
N VAL A 18 21.48 7.04 4.88
CA VAL A 18 20.34 7.59 4.13
C VAL A 18 19.53 8.45 5.07
N SER A 19 19.23 9.67 4.65
CA SER A 19 18.29 10.55 5.34
C SER A 19 16.91 10.40 4.72
N ILE A 20 15.92 10.07 5.54
CA ILE A 20 14.51 9.98 5.18
C ILE A 20 13.76 10.96 6.08
N ASP A 21 13.09 11.94 5.49
CA ASP A 21 12.34 12.99 6.19
C ASP A 21 13.14 13.62 7.37
N MET A 22 14.41 13.95 7.08
CA MET A 22 15.40 14.52 8.01
C MET A 22 15.93 13.58 9.12
N GLN A 23 15.52 12.33 9.17
CA GLN A 23 16.09 11.31 10.06
C GLN A 23 17.14 10.50 9.31
N ASN A 24 18.29 10.25 9.96
CA ASN A 24 19.40 9.50 9.39
C ASN A 24 19.33 8.03 9.80
N TYR A 25 19.46 7.15 8.82
CA TYR A 25 19.49 5.71 8.99
C TYR A 25 20.79 5.13 8.44
N ASN A 26 21.45 4.29 9.23
CA ASN A 26 22.62 3.54 8.79
C ASN A 26 22.15 2.25 8.13
N VAL A 27 22.53 2.07 6.88
CA VAL A 27 22.14 0.93 6.05
C VAL A 27 23.35 0.07 5.82
N LYS A 28 23.30 -1.19 6.28
CA LYS A 28 24.36 -2.20 6.19
C LYS A 28 23.93 -3.35 5.29
N PRO A 29 24.83 -4.27 4.92
CA PRO A 29 24.42 -5.53 4.29
C PRO A 29 23.33 -6.24 5.10
N ASN A 30 22.44 -6.94 4.41
CA ASN A 30 21.26 -7.58 4.99
C ASN A 30 20.24 -6.60 5.61
N THR A 31 20.14 -5.41 5.04
CA THR A 31 19.15 -4.41 5.45
C THR A 31 18.29 -4.01 4.26
N ILE A 32 16.99 -3.93 4.47
CA ILE A 32 16.03 -3.39 3.53
C ILE A 32 15.56 -2.03 4.05
N VAL A 33 15.56 -1.03 3.18
CA VAL A 33 15.03 0.30 3.51
C VAL A 33 13.84 0.58 2.61
N PHE A 34 12.70 0.92 3.20
CA PHE A 34 11.47 1.27 2.49
C PHE A 34 11.28 2.78 2.45
N PHE A 35 10.79 3.26 1.33
CA PHE A 35 10.47 4.67 1.13
C PHE A 35 9.01 4.80 0.72
N ASN A 36 8.26 5.56 1.49
CA ASN A 36 6.88 5.88 1.17
C ASN A 36 6.82 6.92 0.05
N PRO A 37 5.70 6.98 -0.69
CA PRO A 37 5.45 8.09 -1.61
C PRO A 37 5.58 9.42 -0.88
N ASP A 38 6.17 10.40 -1.56
CA ASP A 38 6.36 11.76 -1.08
C ASP A 38 7.45 11.94 0.01
N SER A 39 8.12 10.85 0.49
CA SER A 39 9.27 10.96 1.40
C SER A 39 10.44 11.68 0.74
N ILE A 40 11.09 12.54 1.51
CA ILE A 40 12.29 13.27 1.08
C ILE A 40 13.52 12.42 1.38
N ILE A 41 14.13 11.88 0.31
CA ILE A 41 15.27 10.96 0.42
C ILE A 41 16.57 11.69 0.02
N ARG A 42 17.60 11.53 0.84
CA ARG A 42 18.97 12.01 0.55
C ARG A 42 19.98 10.93 0.96
N THR A 43 20.94 10.65 0.11
CA THR A 43 22.14 9.89 0.50
C THR A 43 23.12 10.85 1.16
N VAL A 44 23.44 10.60 2.41
CA VAL A 44 24.35 11.45 3.20
C VAL A 44 25.79 10.98 3.02
N LYS A 45 26.02 9.66 3.10
CA LYS A 45 27.32 9.01 2.95
C LYS A 45 27.16 7.63 2.35
N CYS A 46 28.14 7.22 1.56
CA CYS A 46 28.15 5.91 0.94
C CYS A 46 29.59 5.40 0.88
N SER A 47 29.83 4.14 1.24
CA SER A 47 31.14 3.53 1.09
C SER A 47 31.45 3.26 -0.39
N SER A 48 32.74 3.22 -0.75
CA SER A 48 33.17 3.03 -2.15
C SER A 48 32.80 1.66 -2.74
N ASN A 49 32.58 0.67 -1.89
CA ASN A 49 32.18 -0.70 -2.25
C ASN A 49 30.67 -0.95 -2.05
N ALA A 50 29.87 0.10 -1.84
CA ALA A 50 28.43 -0.06 -1.64
C ALA A 50 27.76 -0.52 -2.93
N ALA A 51 26.98 -1.61 -2.82
CA ALA A 51 26.12 -2.10 -3.87
C ALA A 51 24.76 -2.48 -3.29
N ALA A 52 23.70 -2.07 -3.98
CA ALA A 52 22.33 -2.31 -3.53
C ALA A 52 21.41 -2.59 -4.72
N TYR A 53 20.36 -3.35 -4.48
CA TYR A 53 19.20 -3.39 -5.38
C TYR A 53 18.27 -2.24 -5.03
N PHE A 54 17.79 -1.55 -6.04
CA PHE A 54 16.78 -0.51 -5.93
C PHE A 54 15.53 -0.93 -6.70
N LEU A 55 14.40 -0.88 -6.05
CA LEU A 55 13.10 -1.14 -6.64
C LEU A 55 12.19 0.06 -6.43
N ALA A 56 11.54 0.49 -7.49
CA ALA A 56 10.52 1.54 -7.42
C ALA A 56 9.29 1.12 -8.23
N PHE A 57 8.11 1.44 -7.72
CA PHE A 57 6.83 1.18 -8.37
C PHE A 57 5.84 2.29 -8.09
N SER A 58 5.04 2.61 -9.11
CA SER A 58 4.09 3.70 -9.05
C SER A 58 2.90 3.39 -8.14
N LYS A 59 2.25 4.44 -7.61
CA LYS A 59 0.98 4.31 -6.89
C LYS A 59 -0.09 3.57 -7.71
N SER A 60 -0.11 3.77 -9.04
CA SER A 60 -1.05 3.08 -9.93
C SER A 60 -0.80 1.57 -9.97
N PHE A 61 0.46 1.15 -10.04
CA PHE A 61 0.83 -0.27 -10.02
C PHE A 61 0.46 -0.95 -8.69
N VAL A 62 0.67 -0.28 -7.56
CA VAL A 62 0.25 -0.81 -6.24
C VAL A 62 -1.27 -1.01 -6.18
N ASN A 63 -2.05 -0.11 -6.76
CA ASN A 63 -3.51 -0.26 -6.84
C ASN A 63 -3.96 -1.42 -7.74
N GLU A 64 -3.10 -1.91 -8.63
CA GLU A 64 -3.36 -3.09 -9.47
C GLU A 64 -3.00 -4.40 -8.76
N ILE A 65 -2.09 -4.33 -7.79
CA ILE A 65 -1.76 -5.45 -6.91
C ILE A 65 -2.90 -5.56 -5.89
N GLN A 66 -3.77 -6.55 -6.07
CA GLN A 66 -4.90 -6.80 -5.17
C GLN A 66 -4.43 -7.44 -3.86
N ILE A 67 -3.68 -6.68 -3.05
CA ILE A 67 -3.34 -7.09 -1.70
C ILE A 67 -4.45 -6.58 -0.78
N ASP A 68 -4.92 -7.47 0.08
CA ASP A 68 -5.91 -7.12 1.08
C ASP A 68 -5.42 -5.97 1.98
N LEU A 69 -6.30 -4.99 2.21
CA LEU A 69 -6.00 -3.83 3.04
C LEU A 69 -5.61 -4.23 4.47
N SER A 70 -6.26 -5.25 5.04
CA SER A 70 -5.94 -5.74 6.38
C SER A 70 -4.51 -6.26 6.50
N THR A 71 -3.96 -6.80 5.41
CA THR A 71 -2.58 -7.29 5.35
C THR A 71 -1.58 -6.19 4.98
N SER A 72 -1.96 -5.29 4.06
CA SER A 72 -1.03 -4.28 3.54
C SER A 72 -0.84 -3.10 4.48
N LEU A 73 -1.86 -2.75 5.22
CA LEU A 73 -1.86 -1.55 6.05
C LEU A 73 -0.91 -1.62 7.26
N PRO A 74 -0.87 -2.70 8.06
CA PRO A 74 0.10 -2.83 9.15
C PRO A 74 1.54 -2.71 8.65
N VAL A 75 1.83 -3.29 7.49
CA VAL A 75 3.14 -3.22 6.84
C VAL A 75 3.48 -1.78 6.42
N TYR A 76 2.53 -1.11 5.75
CA TYR A 76 2.68 0.29 5.36
C TYR A 76 2.94 1.21 6.54
N MET A 77 2.17 1.04 7.61
CA MET A 77 2.31 1.85 8.84
C MET A 77 3.64 1.61 9.55
N ARG A 78 4.04 0.35 9.63
CA ARG A 78 5.33 0.01 10.23
C ARG A 78 6.47 0.69 9.50
N PHE A 79 6.53 0.57 8.18
CA PHE A 79 7.59 1.20 7.39
C PHE A 79 7.48 2.72 7.32
N GLY A 80 6.32 3.30 7.61
CA GLY A 80 6.16 4.74 7.84
C GLY A 80 6.83 5.23 9.13
N LYS A 81 6.83 4.39 10.18
CA LYS A 81 7.44 4.70 11.49
C LYS A 81 8.90 4.25 11.58
N ALA A 82 9.21 3.07 11.03
CA ALA A 82 10.53 2.46 11.06
C ALA A 82 10.86 1.88 9.67
N PRO A 83 11.44 2.69 8.78
CA PRO A 83 11.61 2.33 7.37
C PRO A 83 12.70 1.28 7.12
N VAL A 84 13.44 0.90 8.15
CA VAL A 84 14.56 -0.05 8.06
C VAL A 84 14.12 -1.40 8.62
N LEU A 85 14.41 -2.47 7.88
CA LEU A 85 14.19 -3.86 8.26
C LEU A 85 15.52 -4.61 8.15
N GLU A 86 16.00 -5.18 9.25
CA GLU A 86 17.11 -6.13 9.23
C GLU A 86 16.58 -7.50 8.80
N VAL A 87 17.35 -8.22 8.00
CA VAL A 87 16.94 -9.50 7.41
C VAL A 87 18.09 -10.50 7.47
N THR A 88 17.78 -11.78 7.43
CA THR A 88 18.81 -12.82 7.41
C THR A 88 19.45 -12.93 6.02
N PRO A 89 20.66 -13.51 5.92
CA PRO A 89 21.27 -13.81 4.61
C PRO A 89 20.37 -14.68 3.72
N GLN A 90 19.61 -15.61 4.31
CA GLN A 90 18.65 -16.43 3.56
C GLN A 90 17.50 -15.60 2.97
N ASP A 91 16.98 -14.62 3.73
CA ASP A 91 15.95 -13.72 3.24
C ASP A 91 16.46 -12.87 2.07
N VAL A 92 17.69 -12.37 2.19
CA VAL A 92 18.33 -11.62 1.10
C VAL A 92 18.45 -12.48 -0.17
N ASP A 93 18.86 -13.74 -0.04
CA ASP A 93 18.95 -14.65 -1.18
C ASP A 93 17.59 -14.93 -1.83
N GLN A 94 16.56 -15.15 -1.03
CA GLN A 94 15.20 -15.36 -1.51
C GLN A 94 14.67 -14.13 -2.27
N ILE A 95 14.86 -12.95 -1.69
CA ILE A 95 14.42 -11.70 -2.31
C ILE A 95 15.24 -11.42 -3.57
N ARG A 96 16.54 -11.69 -3.57
CA ARG A 96 17.42 -11.54 -4.74
C ARG A 96 16.97 -12.41 -5.93
N GLN A 97 16.62 -13.68 -5.70
CA GLN A 97 16.08 -14.56 -6.73
C GLN A 97 14.79 -13.99 -7.33
N LEU A 98 13.89 -13.51 -6.50
CA LEU A 98 12.65 -12.88 -6.94
C LEU A 98 12.91 -11.62 -7.78
N PHE A 99 13.85 -10.78 -7.35
CA PHE A 99 14.26 -9.60 -8.10
C PHE A 99 14.88 -9.93 -9.46
N GLN A 100 15.67 -10.97 -9.54
CA GLN A 100 16.25 -11.43 -10.81
C GLN A 100 15.14 -11.88 -11.76
N LEU A 101 14.13 -12.58 -11.26
CA LEU A 101 13.00 -13.01 -12.08
C LEU A 101 12.18 -11.80 -12.56
N ILE A 102 11.87 -10.85 -11.70
CA ILE A 102 11.20 -9.60 -12.08
C ILE A 102 12.00 -8.85 -13.15
N LYS A 103 13.32 -8.73 -12.97
CA LYS A 103 14.22 -8.07 -13.94
C LYS A 103 14.21 -8.76 -15.29
N THR A 104 14.18 -10.09 -15.32
CA THR A 104 14.07 -10.87 -16.55
C THR A 104 12.76 -10.61 -17.26
N MET A 105 11.65 -10.63 -16.53
CA MET A 105 10.33 -10.34 -17.07
C MET A 105 10.22 -8.89 -17.58
N LEU A 106 10.83 -7.92 -16.90
CA LEU A 106 10.83 -6.53 -17.36
C LEU A 106 11.57 -6.31 -18.68
N ARG A 107 12.55 -7.18 -19.02
CA ARG A 107 13.31 -7.12 -20.25
C ARG A 107 12.68 -7.89 -21.43
N SER A 108 11.71 -8.73 -21.16
CA SER A 108 11.02 -9.53 -22.17
C SER A 108 9.81 -8.77 -22.72
N ASP A 109 9.91 -8.28 -23.97
CA ASP A 109 8.82 -7.50 -24.58
C ASP A 109 7.75 -8.35 -25.28
N LYS A 110 7.96 -9.68 -25.38
CA LYS A 110 7.14 -10.55 -26.24
C LYS A 110 6.18 -11.48 -25.48
N GLU A 111 6.12 -11.42 -24.16
CA GLU A 111 5.32 -12.36 -23.38
C GLU A 111 3.91 -11.85 -23.14
N ARG A 112 2.93 -12.64 -23.59
CA ARG A 112 1.49 -12.33 -23.49
C ARG A 112 1.04 -12.03 -22.05
N TYR A 113 1.61 -12.71 -21.06
CA TYR A 113 1.23 -12.62 -19.65
C TYR A 113 2.24 -11.86 -18.78
N ARG A 114 3.14 -11.09 -19.41
CA ARG A 114 4.20 -10.35 -18.71
C ARG A 114 3.69 -9.49 -17.55
N HIS A 115 2.63 -8.75 -17.79
CA HIS A 115 2.06 -7.85 -16.77
C HIS A 115 1.49 -8.63 -15.58
N GLU A 116 0.77 -9.70 -15.83
CA GLU A 116 0.20 -10.58 -14.81
C GLU A 116 1.30 -11.28 -14.01
N ILE A 117 2.35 -11.76 -14.67
CA ILE A 117 3.50 -12.38 -14.01
C ILE A 117 4.19 -11.37 -13.09
N ILE A 118 4.50 -10.18 -13.58
CA ILE A 118 5.13 -9.12 -12.76
C ILE A 118 4.27 -8.79 -11.56
N ARG A 119 2.96 -8.60 -11.74
CA ARG A 119 2.02 -8.33 -10.65
C ARG A 119 2.03 -9.45 -9.59
N THR A 120 2.00 -10.70 -10.00
CA THR A 120 2.04 -11.85 -9.09
C THR A 120 3.36 -11.94 -8.33
N LEU A 121 4.49 -11.69 -9.00
CA LEU A 121 5.80 -11.65 -8.36
C LEU A 121 5.90 -10.54 -7.31
N PHE A 122 5.32 -9.37 -7.57
CA PHE A 122 5.24 -8.30 -6.57
C PHE A 122 4.34 -8.66 -5.40
N THR A 123 3.22 -9.31 -5.65
CA THR A 123 2.36 -9.85 -4.58
C THR A 123 3.14 -10.83 -3.71
N THR A 124 3.90 -11.73 -4.32
CA THR A 124 4.78 -12.67 -3.62
C THR A 124 5.85 -11.96 -2.80
N ALA A 125 6.53 -10.94 -3.38
CA ALA A 125 7.50 -10.12 -2.65
C ALA A 125 6.89 -9.46 -1.42
N PHE A 126 5.69 -8.92 -1.55
CA PHE A 126 4.97 -8.30 -0.45
C PHE A 126 4.72 -9.29 0.70
N TYR A 127 4.22 -10.50 0.41
CA TYR A 127 3.99 -11.50 1.45
C TYR A 127 5.28 -12.00 2.09
N ILE A 128 6.37 -12.17 1.32
CA ILE A 128 7.70 -12.50 1.89
C ILE A 128 8.15 -11.42 2.86
N ILE A 129 8.05 -10.16 2.50
CA ILE A 129 8.42 -9.03 3.37
C ILE A 129 7.53 -8.99 4.63
N THR A 130 6.24 -9.28 4.49
CA THR A 130 5.31 -9.35 5.61
C THR A 130 5.70 -10.46 6.59
N GLU A 131 6.03 -11.63 6.10
CA GLU A 131 6.48 -12.78 6.88
C GLU A 131 7.78 -12.48 7.63
N ILE A 132 8.78 -11.92 6.93
CA ILE A 132 10.05 -11.50 7.55
C ILE A 132 9.79 -10.48 8.66
N ASN A 133 8.94 -9.49 8.39
CA ASN A 133 8.60 -8.47 9.37
C ASN A 133 7.94 -9.04 10.63
N GLN A 134 7.05 -10.02 10.49
CA GLN A 134 6.41 -10.69 11.63
C GLN A 134 7.40 -11.52 12.44
N ARG A 135 8.33 -12.21 11.77
CA ARG A 135 9.34 -13.04 12.41
C ARG A 135 10.36 -12.22 13.22
N GLU A 136 10.79 -11.07 12.69
CA GLU A 136 11.77 -10.20 13.35
C GLU A 136 11.20 -9.43 14.55
N GLN A 137 9.89 -9.45 14.72
CA GLN A 137 9.19 -8.89 15.86
C GLN A 137 8.25 -9.93 16.51
N PRO A 138 8.78 -11.02 17.11
CA PRO A 138 7.95 -12.01 17.79
C PRO A 138 7.33 -11.54 19.11
N GLY A 139 7.57 -10.30 19.51
CA GLY A 139 6.89 -9.66 20.63
C GLY A 139 5.69 -8.89 20.11
N GLU A 140 4.55 -9.11 20.75
CA GLU A 140 3.42 -8.17 20.66
C GLU A 140 4.00 -6.75 20.67
N ILE A 141 3.94 -6.07 19.51
CA ILE A 141 3.88 -4.61 19.59
C ILE A 141 2.73 -4.42 20.55
N LYS A 142 2.98 -3.93 21.77
CA LYS A 142 1.91 -3.42 22.61
C LYS A 142 1.25 -2.36 21.74
N GLN A 143 0.30 -2.82 20.92
CA GLN A 143 -0.51 -1.93 20.12
C GLN A 143 -1.16 -1.00 21.11
N GLY A 144 -0.84 0.28 21.02
CA GLY A 144 -1.55 1.26 21.82
C GLY A 144 -3.03 1.12 21.51
N ARG A 145 -3.89 1.59 22.39
CA ARG A 145 -5.35 1.56 22.18
C ARG A 145 -5.76 2.19 20.83
N CYS A 146 -4.99 3.16 20.35
CA CYS A 146 -5.23 3.81 19.06
C CYS A 146 -4.96 2.89 17.86
N GLU A 147 -3.87 2.12 17.92
CA GLU A 147 -3.52 1.15 16.88
C GLU A 147 -4.55 0.01 16.81
N VAL A 148 -4.98 -0.53 17.95
CA VAL A 148 -6.04 -1.54 18.01
C VAL A 148 -7.35 -1.02 17.40
N LEU A 149 -7.80 0.16 17.81
CA LEU A 149 -9.01 0.78 17.26
C LEU A 149 -8.89 1.06 15.75
N PHE A 150 -7.71 1.38 15.28
CA PHE A 150 -7.46 1.58 13.87
C PHE A 150 -7.56 0.27 13.09
N ASP A 151 -6.97 -0.82 13.59
CA ASP A 151 -7.06 -2.15 12.97
C ASP A 151 -8.50 -2.67 12.95
N GLU A 152 -9.24 -2.48 14.04
CA GLU A 152 -10.68 -2.80 14.09
C GLU A 152 -11.49 -1.96 13.07
N PHE A 153 -11.19 -0.65 12.95
CA PHE A 153 -11.81 0.20 11.93
C PHE A 153 -11.51 -0.31 10.52
N MET A 154 -10.28 -0.72 10.23
CA MET A 154 -9.91 -1.23 8.91
C MET A 154 -10.57 -2.57 8.59
N SER A 155 -10.70 -3.45 9.57
CA SER A 155 -11.44 -4.71 9.44
C SER A 155 -12.92 -4.46 9.12
N LEU A 156 -13.55 -3.52 9.81
CA LEU A 156 -14.93 -3.11 9.51
C LEU A 156 -15.03 -2.44 8.13
N LEU A 157 -14.06 -1.62 7.76
CA LEU A 157 -14.03 -0.97 6.45
C LEU A 157 -13.99 -2.01 5.32
N GLN A 158 -13.17 -3.03 5.44
CA GLN A 158 -13.11 -4.14 4.49
C GLN A 158 -14.46 -4.87 4.37
N GLN A 159 -15.12 -5.10 5.50
CA GLN A 159 -16.40 -5.81 5.52
C GLN A 159 -17.56 -4.98 4.94
N TYR A 160 -17.58 -3.68 5.17
CA TYR A 160 -18.73 -2.82 4.91
C TYR A 160 -18.53 -1.74 3.84
N ASN A 161 -17.35 -1.60 3.23
CA ASN A 161 -17.03 -0.54 2.26
C ASN A 161 -17.98 -0.46 1.06
N LYS A 162 -18.58 -1.59 0.67
CA LYS A 162 -19.56 -1.66 -0.43
C LYS A 162 -20.91 -1.07 -0.05
N ARG A 163 -21.23 -0.99 1.23
CA ARG A 163 -22.57 -0.61 1.71
C ARG A 163 -22.58 0.66 2.53
N GLU A 164 -21.52 0.91 3.30
CA GLU A 164 -21.47 1.97 4.30
C GLU A 164 -20.36 2.99 4.01
N ARG A 165 -20.75 4.26 3.94
CA ARG A 165 -19.83 5.38 3.69
C ARG A 165 -19.76 6.42 4.82
N ASN A 166 -20.59 6.25 5.85
CA ASN A 166 -20.67 7.20 6.94
C ASN A 166 -19.73 6.81 8.09
N VAL A 167 -18.84 7.71 8.48
CA VAL A 167 -17.95 7.52 9.64
C VAL A 167 -18.70 7.13 10.90
N SER A 168 -19.94 7.65 11.07
CA SER A 168 -20.78 7.35 12.23
C SER A 168 -21.18 5.89 12.33
N PHE A 169 -21.33 5.19 11.20
CA PHE A 169 -21.59 3.76 11.19
C PHE A 169 -20.43 2.99 11.84
N TYR A 170 -19.21 3.21 11.36
CA TYR A 170 -17.99 2.56 11.87
C TYR A 170 -17.73 2.89 13.34
N ALA A 171 -17.91 4.15 13.71
CA ALA A 171 -17.76 4.59 15.10
C ALA A 171 -18.76 3.89 16.04
N LYS A 172 -20.00 3.69 15.57
CA LYS A 172 -21.04 2.95 16.33
C LYS A 172 -20.65 1.48 16.51
N GLN A 173 -20.11 0.83 15.47
CA GLN A 173 -19.66 -0.57 15.57
C GLN A 173 -18.52 -0.72 16.58
N LEU A 174 -17.66 0.29 16.71
CA LEU A 174 -16.53 0.32 17.66
C LEU A 174 -16.93 0.88 19.05
N ASN A 175 -18.22 1.19 19.28
CA ASN A 175 -18.70 1.80 20.53
C ASN A 175 -17.96 3.08 20.94
N ILE A 176 -17.60 3.93 19.96
CA ILE A 176 -16.92 5.22 20.15
C ILE A 176 -17.61 6.34 19.38
N THR A 177 -17.23 7.58 19.66
CA THR A 177 -17.77 8.73 18.92
C THR A 177 -17.09 8.89 17.53
N PRO A 178 -17.80 9.40 16.51
CA PRO A 178 -17.23 9.68 15.19
C PRO A 178 -16.02 10.62 15.24
N LYS A 179 -16.05 11.59 16.15
CA LYS A 179 -14.94 12.53 16.36
C LYS A 179 -13.71 11.82 16.89
N TYR A 180 -13.87 10.92 17.86
CA TYR A 180 -12.77 10.15 18.44
C TYR A 180 -12.19 9.17 17.40
N LEU A 181 -13.04 8.44 16.66
CA LEU A 181 -12.59 7.59 15.55
C LEU A 181 -11.77 8.38 14.53
N SER A 182 -12.26 9.55 14.10
CA SER A 182 -11.54 10.37 13.12
C SER A 182 -10.20 10.89 13.64
N SER A 183 -10.12 11.19 14.95
CA SER A 183 -8.86 11.59 15.59
C SER A 183 -7.87 10.45 15.64
N VAL A 184 -8.28 9.27 16.13
CA VAL A 184 -7.45 8.05 16.19
C VAL A 184 -6.94 7.65 14.81
N VAL A 185 -7.83 7.55 13.83
CA VAL A 185 -7.45 7.16 12.46
C VAL A 185 -6.45 8.16 11.87
N LYS A 186 -6.64 9.47 12.09
CA LYS A 186 -5.73 10.50 11.61
C LYS A 186 -4.38 10.46 12.33
N GLU A 187 -4.37 10.25 13.64
CA GLU A 187 -3.13 10.13 14.44
C GLU A 187 -2.28 8.95 13.98
N VAL A 188 -2.92 7.79 13.79
CA VAL A 188 -2.24 6.54 13.43
C VAL A 188 -1.81 6.54 11.97
N SER A 189 -2.65 6.98 11.02
CA SER A 189 -2.44 6.81 9.58
C SER A 189 -2.11 8.10 8.81
N GLY A 190 -2.18 9.26 9.47
CA GLY A 190 -2.04 10.56 8.79
C GLY A 190 -3.24 10.98 7.94
N LYS A 191 -4.23 10.09 7.74
CA LYS A 191 -5.44 10.34 6.93
C LYS A 191 -6.70 10.28 7.80
N THR A 192 -7.73 11.02 7.43
CA THR A 192 -9.02 10.96 8.14
C THR A 192 -9.77 9.65 7.83
N ALA A 193 -10.65 9.22 8.76
CA ALA A 193 -11.50 8.05 8.55
C ALA A 193 -12.37 8.19 7.29
N ALA A 194 -12.93 9.37 7.03
CA ALA A 194 -13.68 9.65 5.81
C ALA A 194 -12.85 9.42 4.53
N ARG A 195 -11.60 9.87 4.53
CA ARG A 195 -10.71 9.65 3.39
C ARG A 195 -10.40 8.17 3.15
N TRP A 196 -10.22 7.39 4.20
CA TRP A 196 -10.03 5.94 4.09
C TRP A 196 -11.27 5.26 3.50
N ILE A 197 -12.46 5.65 3.95
CA ILE A 197 -13.73 5.14 3.41
C ILE A 197 -13.85 5.49 1.92
N ASP A 198 -13.60 6.74 1.54
CA ASP A 198 -13.67 7.17 0.14
C ASP A 198 -12.67 6.43 -0.75
N GLU A 199 -11.40 6.31 -0.32
CA GLU A 199 -10.36 5.59 -1.06
C GLU A 199 -10.73 4.11 -1.26
N SER A 200 -11.31 3.45 -0.24
CA SER A 200 -11.76 2.06 -0.31
C SER A 200 -12.91 1.87 -1.30
N VAL A 201 -13.92 2.73 -1.26
CA VAL A 201 -15.05 2.70 -2.20
C VAL A 201 -14.59 2.95 -3.63
N ILE A 202 -13.68 3.89 -3.84
CA ILE A 202 -13.13 4.19 -5.16
C ILE A 202 -12.28 3.04 -5.70
N LEU A 203 -11.52 2.35 -4.84
CA LEU A 203 -10.74 1.18 -5.23
C LEU A 203 -11.67 0.07 -5.75
N GLU A 204 -12.71 -0.26 -5.00
CA GLU A 204 -13.73 -1.25 -5.41
C GLU A 204 -14.43 -0.82 -6.71
N ALA A 205 -14.84 0.45 -6.81
CA ALA A 205 -15.46 0.98 -8.01
C ALA A 205 -14.57 0.83 -9.26
N LYS A 206 -13.26 1.11 -9.14
CA LYS A 206 -12.29 0.92 -10.22
C LYS A 206 -12.18 -0.54 -10.64
N ALA A 207 -12.13 -1.48 -9.69
CA ALA A 207 -12.07 -2.91 -9.95
C ALA A 207 -13.32 -3.38 -10.69
N LEU A 208 -14.51 -2.99 -10.22
CA LEU A 208 -15.78 -3.33 -10.88
C LEU A 208 -15.88 -2.75 -12.28
N LEU A 209 -15.49 -1.49 -12.49
CA LEU A 209 -15.50 -0.85 -13.80
C LEU A 209 -14.58 -1.56 -14.81
N LYS A 210 -13.49 -2.14 -14.36
CA LYS A 210 -12.48 -2.76 -15.21
C LYS A 210 -12.73 -4.25 -15.47
N TYR A 211 -13.22 -4.98 -14.45
CA TYR A 211 -13.20 -6.45 -14.50
C TYR A 211 -14.57 -7.13 -14.39
N SER A 212 -15.65 -6.45 -13.95
CA SER A 212 -16.91 -7.14 -13.67
C SER A 212 -17.85 -7.30 -14.86
N GLY A 213 -17.63 -6.62 -15.97
CA GLY A 213 -18.60 -6.56 -17.08
C GLY A 213 -19.88 -5.76 -16.76
N MET A 214 -20.15 -5.43 -15.50
CA MET A 214 -21.36 -4.72 -15.04
C MET A 214 -21.51 -3.34 -15.72
N SER A 215 -22.74 -2.92 -15.97
CA SER A 215 -23.05 -1.54 -16.37
C SER A 215 -22.73 -0.55 -15.24
N ILE A 216 -22.59 0.73 -15.57
CA ILE A 216 -22.34 1.78 -14.57
C ILE A 216 -23.48 1.87 -13.54
N GLN A 217 -24.71 1.61 -14.00
CA GLN A 217 -25.89 1.60 -13.16
C GLN A 217 -25.85 0.43 -12.15
N GLU A 218 -25.51 -0.77 -12.60
CA GLU A 218 -25.36 -1.94 -11.73
C GLU A 218 -24.25 -1.75 -10.72
N ILE A 219 -23.10 -1.16 -11.13
CA ILE A 219 -22.01 -0.82 -10.19
C ILE A 219 -22.47 0.19 -9.14
N ALA A 220 -23.21 1.23 -9.54
CA ALA A 220 -23.76 2.20 -8.62
C ALA A 220 -24.64 1.55 -7.55
N TYR A 221 -25.54 0.64 -7.95
CA TYR A 221 -26.39 -0.08 -7.01
C TYR A 221 -25.62 -1.10 -6.18
N HIS A 222 -24.67 -1.82 -6.78
CA HIS A 222 -23.81 -2.76 -6.05
C HIS A 222 -23.01 -2.07 -4.94
N LEU A 223 -22.56 -0.85 -5.18
CA LEU A 223 -21.87 -0.01 -4.19
C LEU A 223 -22.84 0.82 -3.34
N ASN A 224 -24.13 0.48 -3.32
CA ASN A 224 -25.14 1.15 -2.52
C ASN A 224 -25.25 2.67 -2.74
N PHE A 225 -25.10 3.15 -3.97
CA PHE A 225 -25.44 4.52 -4.34
C PHE A 225 -26.91 4.61 -4.72
N SER A 226 -27.58 5.68 -4.29
CA SER A 226 -29.00 5.92 -4.56
C SER A 226 -29.30 6.07 -6.06
N THR A 227 -28.37 6.59 -6.84
CA THR A 227 -28.50 6.75 -8.29
C THR A 227 -27.15 6.65 -9.00
N GLN A 228 -27.17 6.26 -10.27
CA GLN A 228 -26.00 6.30 -11.15
C GLN A 228 -25.37 7.70 -11.24
N SER A 229 -26.19 8.75 -11.25
CA SER A 229 -25.73 10.14 -11.32
C SER A 229 -24.94 10.54 -10.09
N PHE A 230 -25.39 10.11 -8.90
CA PHE A 230 -24.69 10.35 -7.64
C PHE A 230 -23.35 9.61 -7.59
N PHE A 231 -23.32 8.33 -7.99
CA PHE A 231 -22.08 7.57 -8.17
C PHE A 231 -21.13 8.27 -9.16
N GLY A 232 -21.65 8.73 -10.30
CA GLY A 232 -20.85 9.41 -11.33
C GLY A 232 -20.17 10.67 -10.82
N LYS A 233 -20.89 11.50 -10.04
CA LYS A 233 -20.34 12.72 -9.41
C LYS A 233 -19.27 12.35 -8.37
N TYR A 234 -19.58 11.41 -7.49
CA TYR A 234 -18.66 10.92 -6.44
C TYR A 234 -17.37 10.36 -7.05
N PHE A 235 -17.48 9.46 -8.01
CA PHE A 235 -16.32 8.87 -8.67
C PHE A 235 -15.45 9.93 -9.38
N LYS A 236 -16.09 10.89 -10.10
CA LYS A 236 -15.38 11.98 -10.78
C LYS A 236 -14.67 12.90 -9.79
N GLN A 237 -15.29 13.21 -8.66
CA GLN A 237 -14.70 14.05 -7.60
C GLN A 237 -13.39 13.43 -7.07
N HIS A 238 -13.37 12.11 -6.85
CA HIS A 238 -12.21 11.43 -6.26
C HIS A 238 -11.16 10.96 -7.28
N THR A 239 -11.52 10.84 -8.57
CA THR A 239 -10.61 10.29 -9.61
C THR A 239 -10.27 11.28 -10.72
N GLY A 240 -10.93 12.44 -10.76
CA GLY A 240 -10.79 13.43 -11.83
C GLY A 240 -11.46 13.02 -13.16
N THR A 241 -12.00 11.80 -13.28
CA THR A 241 -12.61 11.30 -14.55
C THR A 241 -13.95 10.63 -14.30
N SER A 242 -14.84 10.63 -15.31
CA SER A 242 -16.13 9.93 -15.17
C SER A 242 -15.97 8.41 -15.21
N PRO A 243 -16.89 7.63 -14.57
CA PRO A 243 -16.89 6.18 -14.65
C PRO A 243 -16.89 5.65 -16.09
N SER A 244 -17.67 6.27 -16.98
CA SER A 244 -17.76 5.88 -18.40
C SER A 244 -16.42 6.04 -19.13
N ARG A 245 -15.71 7.15 -18.86
CA ARG A 245 -14.40 7.40 -19.44
C ARG A 245 -13.35 6.46 -18.87
N TYR A 246 -13.43 6.17 -17.57
CA TYR A 246 -12.55 5.23 -16.91
C TYR A 246 -12.70 3.81 -17.45
N LYS A 247 -13.95 3.32 -17.61
CA LYS A 247 -14.26 1.99 -18.15
C LYS A 247 -13.78 1.80 -19.60
N ARG A 248 -13.79 2.87 -20.43
CA ARG A 248 -13.32 2.79 -21.83
C ARG A 248 -11.81 2.80 -22.00
N LYS A 249 -11.05 3.22 -20.97
CA LYS A 249 -9.57 3.29 -21.02
C LYS A 249 -8.88 2.02 -20.54
N GLY A 250 -9.58 1.14 -19.89
CA GLY A 250 -9.11 -0.16 -19.40
C GLY A 250 -9.74 -1.30 -20.15
#